data_92473e345abc38aebf7e662a85d02404
#
_entry.id   92473e345abc38aebf7e662a85d02404
#
_cell.length_a   1.000
_cell.length_b   1.000
_cell.length_c   1.000
_cell.angle_alpha   90.00
_cell.angle_beta   90.00
_cell.angle_gamma   90.00
#
_symmetry.space_group_name_H-M   'P 1'
#
loop_
_entity.id
_entity.type
_entity.pdbx_description
1 polymer ?
#
loop_
_entity_poly.entity_id
_entity_poly.type
_entity_poly.pdbx_seq_one_letter_code
_entity_poly.pdbx_strand_id
1 'polypeptide(L)'
;MPDNTIQWDKDADGIVTLTMDDPSGSTNVMNEAYIESMGKAVDRLVAEKDSITGVVVASAKKTFFAGGDVKTMIQARPEDAGDVFNTVETIKRQLRTLETLGKPVVAAINGAALGGGLEIALACHHRIAADVKGSQLGLPEVTLGLLPGGGG
;
A
#
# COMPACT_ATOMS: atom_id res chain seq x y z
N MET A 1 -12.86 -3.80 15.87
CA MET A 1 -12.10 -2.90 14.99
C MET A 1 -11.18 -3.79 14.20
N PRO A 2 -11.02 -3.60 12.89
CA PRO A 2 -10.03 -4.37 12.15
C PRO A 2 -8.65 -4.14 12.78
N ASP A 3 -7.81 -5.18 12.73
CA ASP A 3 -6.45 -5.12 13.25
C ASP A 3 -5.63 -4.08 12.49
N ASN A 4 -4.77 -3.34 13.20
CA ASN A 4 -3.89 -2.38 12.54
C ASN A 4 -2.82 -3.14 11.73
N THR A 5 -2.78 -2.91 10.44
CA THR A 5 -1.85 -3.57 9.51
C THR A 5 -0.66 -2.69 9.12
N ILE A 6 -0.56 -1.47 9.64
CA ILE A 6 0.55 -0.54 9.38
C ILE A 6 1.07 0.01 10.70
N GLN A 7 2.31 -0.31 11.00
CA GLN A 7 3.02 0.23 12.15
C GLN A 7 3.63 1.59 11.77
N TRP A 8 3.59 2.53 12.70
CA TRP A 8 4.16 3.86 12.56
C TRP A 8 5.35 4.01 13.51
N ASP A 9 6.50 4.30 12.96
CA ASP A 9 7.68 4.73 13.71
C ASP A 9 8.19 6.06 13.16
N LYS A 10 8.61 6.97 14.03
CA LYS A 10 9.20 8.26 13.65
C LYS A 10 10.47 8.45 14.44
N ASP A 11 11.60 8.55 13.75
CA ASP A 11 12.90 8.74 14.35
C ASP A 11 13.18 10.22 14.77
N ALA A 12 14.35 10.43 15.37
CA ALA A 12 14.76 11.74 15.84
C ALA A 12 15.03 12.75 14.71
N ASP A 13 15.29 12.27 13.49
CA ASP A 13 15.52 13.09 12.29
C ASP A 13 14.21 13.44 11.56
N GLY A 14 13.07 12.98 12.08
CA GLY A 14 11.74 13.22 11.51
C GLY A 14 11.40 12.29 10.34
N ILE A 15 12.14 11.19 10.15
CA ILE A 15 11.81 10.18 9.15
C ILE A 15 10.75 9.26 9.73
N VAL A 16 9.63 9.14 9.01
CA VAL A 16 8.55 8.22 9.36
C VAL A 16 8.71 6.93 8.59
N THR A 17 8.73 5.80 9.28
CA THR A 17 8.65 4.47 8.67
C THR A 17 7.24 3.90 8.85
N LEU A 18 6.56 3.66 7.73
CA LEU A 18 5.30 2.94 7.66
C LEU A 18 5.60 1.47 7.34
N THR A 19 5.54 0.60 8.33
CA THR A 19 5.80 -0.83 8.16
C THR A 19 4.51 -1.59 7.99
N MET A 20 4.27 -2.14 6.81
CA MET A 20 3.12 -3.00 6.52
C MET A 20 3.31 -4.38 7.16
N ASP A 21 2.38 -4.79 8.00
CA ASP A 21 2.43 -6.05 8.75
C ASP A 21 1.01 -6.54 9.05
N ASP A 22 0.37 -7.19 8.08
CA ASP A 22 -0.96 -7.77 8.26
C ASP A 22 -0.88 -9.00 9.18
N PRO A 23 -1.45 -8.95 10.40
CA PRO A 23 -1.39 -10.06 11.33
C PRO A 23 -2.21 -11.28 10.88
N SER A 24 -3.13 -11.13 9.94
CA SER A 24 -4.01 -12.19 9.47
C SER A 24 -3.36 -13.16 8.49
N GLY A 25 -2.17 -12.82 7.97
CA GLY A 25 -1.54 -13.62 6.92
C GLY A 25 -0.02 -13.53 6.86
N SER A 26 0.56 -14.37 6.00
CA SER A 26 2.01 -14.40 5.73
C SER A 26 2.45 -13.32 4.74
N THR A 27 1.51 -12.61 4.10
CA THR A 27 1.73 -11.57 3.10
C THR A 27 0.82 -10.38 3.39
N ASN A 28 1.24 -9.19 3.03
CA ASN A 28 0.38 -8.01 3.00
C ASN A 28 -0.50 -8.05 1.75
N VAL A 29 -1.78 -7.78 1.92
CA VAL A 29 -2.76 -7.71 0.83
C VAL A 29 -3.64 -6.48 0.99
N MET A 30 -4.21 -6.00 -0.11
CA MET A 30 -5.09 -4.82 -0.12
C MET A 30 -6.51 -5.23 0.29
N ASN A 31 -6.68 -5.52 1.58
CA ASN A 31 -7.95 -5.84 2.23
C ASN A 31 -8.50 -4.60 2.96
N GLU A 32 -9.68 -4.74 3.56
CA GLU A 32 -10.35 -3.66 4.30
C GLU A 32 -9.48 -3.13 5.46
N ALA A 33 -8.80 -4.02 6.21
CA ALA A 33 -7.93 -3.64 7.31
C ALA A 33 -6.73 -2.80 6.85
N TYR A 34 -6.14 -3.14 5.69
CA TYR A 34 -5.10 -2.34 5.07
C TYR A 34 -5.63 -0.96 4.66
N ILE A 35 -6.78 -0.90 3.97
CA ILE A 35 -7.36 0.36 3.48
C ILE A 35 -7.62 1.32 4.65
N GLU A 36 -8.18 0.81 5.75
CA GLU A 36 -8.41 1.61 6.96
C GLU A 36 -7.10 2.07 7.61
N SER A 37 -6.12 1.15 7.76
CA SER A 37 -4.82 1.46 8.36
C SER A 37 -4.03 2.47 7.54
N MET A 38 -4.03 2.34 6.21
CA MET A 38 -3.37 3.28 5.30
C MET A 38 -4.06 4.65 5.35
N GLY A 39 -5.38 4.70 5.42
CA GLY A 39 -6.12 5.95 5.60
C GLY A 39 -5.67 6.71 6.85
N LYS A 40 -5.63 6.02 8.00
CA LYS A 40 -5.15 6.61 9.27
C LYS A 40 -3.70 7.08 9.18
N ALA A 41 -2.83 6.29 8.55
CA ALA A 41 -1.43 6.64 8.36
C ALA A 41 -1.26 7.88 7.49
N VAL A 42 -1.97 7.96 6.37
CA VAL A 42 -1.94 9.09 5.43
C VAL A 42 -2.49 10.37 6.09
N ASP A 43 -3.61 10.27 6.81
CA ASP A 43 -4.19 11.41 7.54
C ASP A 43 -3.20 11.94 8.57
N ARG A 44 -2.51 11.05 9.29
CA ARG A 44 -1.47 11.42 10.24
C ARG A 44 -0.25 12.05 9.57
N LEU A 45 0.19 11.55 8.41
CA LEU A 45 1.28 12.16 7.63
C LEU A 45 0.95 13.60 7.26
N VAL A 46 -0.28 13.86 6.82
CA VAL A 46 -0.76 15.21 6.48
C VAL A 46 -0.79 16.11 7.73
N ALA A 47 -1.34 15.60 8.83
CA ALA A 47 -1.46 16.37 10.07
C ALA A 47 -0.11 16.72 10.69
N GLU A 48 0.88 15.81 10.62
CA GLU A 48 2.21 15.99 11.20
C GLU A 48 3.27 16.48 10.20
N LYS A 49 2.87 16.87 8.98
CA LYS A 49 3.74 17.15 7.83
C LYS A 49 4.91 18.07 8.16
N ASP A 50 4.71 19.10 8.96
CA ASP A 50 5.74 20.11 9.27
C ASP A 50 6.89 19.52 10.12
N SER A 51 6.63 18.46 10.86
CA SER A 51 7.61 17.76 11.70
C SER A 51 8.21 16.52 11.02
N ILE A 52 7.84 16.24 9.75
CA ILE A 52 8.31 15.10 8.96
C ILE A 52 9.31 15.59 7.92
N THR A 53 10.46 14.91 7.83
CA THR A 53 11.50 15.15 6.82
C THR A 53 11.40 14.20 5.63
N GLY A 54 10.91 12.98 5.85
CA GLY A 54 10.72 11.98 4.82
C GLY A 54 9.89 10.80 5.33
N VAL A 55 9.46 9.94 4.39
CA VAL A 55 8.66 8.75 4.67
C VAL A 55 9.28 7.53 4.00
N VAL A 56 9.37 6.42 4.71
CA VAL A 56 9.74 5.12 4.18
C VAL A 56 8.54 4.20 4.28
N VAL A 57 8.14 3.58 3.18
CA VAL A 57 7.12 2.52 3.15
C VAL A 57 7.85 1.18 3.05
N ALA A 58 7.69 0.34 4.06
CA ALA A 58 8.38 -0.93 4.20
C ALA A 58 7.41 -2.08 4.54
N SER A 59 7.91 -3.30 4.53
CA SER A 59 7.14 -4.50 4.89
C SER A 59 7.89 -5.32 5.93
N ALA A 60 7.17 -5.82 6.94
CA ALA A 60 7.66 -6.79 7.90
C ALA A 60 7.58 -8.24 7.38
N LYS A 61 6.95 -8.47 6.22
CA LYS A 61 6.80 -9.79 5.61
C LYS A 61 7.97 -10.11 4.69
N LYS A 62 8.05 -11.37 4.21
CA LYS A 62 9.05 -11.80 3.21
C LYS A 62 8.84 -11.16 1.83
N THR A 63 7.61 -10.75 1.54
CA THR A 63 7.24 -9.99 0.35
C THR A 63 6.94 -8.54 0.72
N PHE A 64 7.08 -7.62 -0.21
CA PHE A 64 6.66 -6.24 0.01
C PHE A 64 5.13 -6.18 0.13
N PHE A 65 4.42 -6.66 -0.93
CA PHE A 65 2.96 -6.67 -0.94
C PHE A 65 2.45 -7.58 -2.08
N ALA A 66 1.45 -8.41 -1.81
CA ALA A 66 1.00 -9.46 -2.73
C ALA A 66 -0.17 -9.07 -3.65
N GLY A 67 -0.60 -7.79 -3.64
CA GLY A 67 -1.70 -7.30 -4.48
C GLY A 67 -3.06 -7.25 -3.80
N GLY A 68 -4.13 -7.28 -4.60
CA GLY A 68 -5.50 -7.22 -4.09
C GLY A 68 -5.95 -8.49 -3.36
N ASP A 69 -6.99 -8.35 -2.55
CA ASP A 69 -7.66 -9.52 -1.95
C ASP A 69 -8.55 -10.21 -3.00
N VAL A 70 -7.93 -11.13 -3.75
CA VAL A 70 -8.59 -11.89 -4.82
C VAL A 70 -9.80 -12.68 -4.30
N LYS A 71 -9.79 -13.12 -3.03
CA LYS A 71 -10.89 -13.88 -2.44
C LYS A 71 -12.16 -13.04 -2.33
N THR A 72 -12.01 -11.80 -1.89
CA THR A 72 -13.13 -10.84 -1.82
C THR A 72 -13.56 -10.40 -3.21
N MET A 73 -12.61 -10.14 -4.12
CA MET A 73 -12.91 -9.73 -5.50
C MET A 73 -13.73 -10.74 -6.29
N ILE A 74 -13.48 -12.04 -6.12
CA ILE A 74 -14.24 -13.12 -6.80
C ILE A 74 -15.71 -13.17 -6.33
N GLN A 75 -16.00 -12.68 -5.14
CA GLN A 75 -17.36 -12.69 -4.56
C GLN A 75 -18.19 -11.49 -4.98
N ALA A 76 -17.57 -10.46 -5.58
CA ALA A 76 -18.26 -9.24 -5.99
C ALA A 76 -19.30 -9.53 -7.08
N ARG A 77 -20.48 -8.93 -6.96
CA ARG A 77 -21.61 -9.05 -7.86
C ARG A 77 -21.88 -7.70 -8.54
N PRO A 78 -22.66 -7.69 -9.64
CA PRO A 78 -23.01 -6.43 -10.31
C PRO A 78 -23.64 -5.39 -9.40
N GLU A 79 -24.43 -5.79 -8.41
CA GLU A 79 -25.05 -4.90 -7.41
C GLU A 79 -24.04 -4.22 -6.49
N ASP A 80 -22.84 -4.80 -6.29
CA ASP A 80 -21.78 -4.27 -5.44
C ASP A 80 -20.91 -3.21 -6.16
N ALA A 81 -21.20 -2.92 -7.43
CA ALA A 81 -20.36 -2.06 -8.27
C ALA A 81 -20.12 -0.66 -7.64
N GLY A 82 -21.13 -0.09 -6.97
CA GLY A 82 -21.02 1.20 -6.29
C GLY A 82 -20.03 1.16 -5.11
N ASP A 83 -20.07 0.12 -4.31
CA ASP A 83 -19.18 -0.04 -3.15
C ASP A 83 -17.75 -0.35 -3.59
N VAL A 84 -17.59 -1.18 -4.62
CA VAL A 84 -16.28 -1.44 -5.24
C VAL A 84 -15.67 -0.16 -5.80
N PHE A 85 -16.45 0.65 -6.51
CA PHE A 85 -16.01 1.95 -7.02
C PHE A 85 -15.53 2.87 -5.89
N ASN A 86 -16.31 3.02 -4.83
CA ASN A 86 -15.97 3.85 -3.67
C ASN A 86 -14.70 3.38 -2.97
N THR A 87 -14.52 2.06 -2.85
CA THR A 87 -13.32 1.45 -2.28
C THR A 87 -12.09 1.77 -3.12
N VAL A 88 -12.17 1.59 -4.43
CA VAL A 88 -11.08 1.91 -5.37
C VAL A 88 -10.72 3.40 -5.32
N GLU A 89 -11.72 4.29 -5.33
CA GLU A 89 -11.49 5.74 -5.22
C GLU A 89 -10.86 6.12 -3.87
N THR A 90 -11.15 5.40 -2.80
CA THR A 90 -10.51 5.59 -1.50
C THR A 90 -9.03 5.22 -1.56
N ILE A 91 -8.69 4.06 -2.13
CA ILE A 91 -7.30 3.63 -2.33
C ILE A 91 -6.54 4.64 -3.18
N LYS A 92 -7.09 5.05 -4.32
CA LYS A 92 -6.48 6.03 -5.22
C LYS A 92 -6.21 7.37 -4.51
N ARG A 93 -7.14 7.83 -3.70
CA ARG A 93 -6.97 9.06 -2.91
C ARG A 93 -5.83 8.94 -1.90
N GLN A 94 -5.71 7.81 -1.22
CA GLN A 94 -4.62 7.55 -0.28
C GLN A 94 -3.26 7.58 -0.99
N LEU A 95 -3.14 6.87 -2.11
CA LEU A 95 -1.91 6.84 -2.91
C LEU A 95 -1.59 8.22 -3.49
N ARG A 96 -2.59 8.94 -3.99
CA ARG A 96 -2.40 10.31 -4.47
C ARG A 96 -1.93 11.26 -3.38
N THR A 97 -2.40 11.08 -2.15
CA THR A 97 -1.94 11.89 -1.01
C THR A 97 -0.48 11.61 -0.66
N LEU A 98 -0.03 10.34 -0.74
CA LEU A 98 1.39 10.02 -0.61
C LEU A 98 2.23 10.70 -1.70
N GLU A 99 1.82 10.59 -2.95
CA GLU A 99 2.50 11.18 -4.10
C GLU A 99 2.60 12.71 -4.00
N THR A 100 1.58 13.36 -3.46
CA THR A 100 1.52 14.83 -3.36
C THR A 100 1.80 15.37 -1.96
N LEU A 101 2.33 14.55 -1.06
CA LEU A 101 2.60 14.93 0.34
C LEU A 101 3.54 16.14 0.46
N GLY A 102 4.41 16.34 -0.54
CA GLY A 102 5.42 17.40 -0.51
C GLY A 102 6.59 17.11 0.44
N LYS A 103 6.77 15.85 0.81
CA LYS A 103 7.93 15.29 1.50
C LYS A 103 8.39 14.06 0.73
N PRO A 104 9.69 13.73 0.72
CA PRO A 104 10.18 12.52 0.07
C PRO A 104 9.48 11.27 0.64
N VAL A 105 8.96 10.42 -0.23
CA VAL A 105 8.39 9.11 0.12
C VAL A 105 9.15 8.04 -0.66
N VAL A 106 9.72 7.06 0.04
CA VAL A 106 10.55 5.99 -0.54
C VAL A 106 9.91 4.63 -0.26
N ALA A 107 9.73 3.81 -1.28
CA ALA A 107 9.37 2.41 -1.11
C ALA A 107 10.61 1.55 -0.93
N ALA A 108 10.73 0.86 0.21
CA ALA A 108 11.77 -0.12 0.50
C ALA A 108 11.26 -1.53 0.16
N ILE A 109 11.43 -1.94 -1.09
CA ILE A 109 10.88 -3.18 -1.63
C ILE A 109 11.81 -4.34 -1.29
N ASN A 110 11.43 -5.16 -0.32
CA ASN A 110 12.24 -6.27 0.20
C ASN A 110 11.96 -7.63 -0.46
N GLY A 111 11.09 -7.68 -1.47
CA GLY A 111 10.70 -8.90 -2.17
C GLY A 111 9.66 -8.62 -3.24
N ALA A 112 8.71 -9.54 -3.44
CA ALA A 112 7.66 -9.37 -4.45
C ALA A 112 6.76 -8.17 -4.13
N ALA A 113 6.51 -7.33 -5.14
CA ALA A 113 5.53 -6.25 -5.15
C ALA A 113 4.65 -6.41 -6.40
N LEU A 114 3.47 -6.96 -6.24
CA LEU A 114 2.58 -7.34 -7.33
C LEU A 114 1.24 -6.59 -7.25
N GLY A 115 0.69 -6.24 -8.41
CA GLY A 115 -0.59 -5.56 -8.50
C GLY A 115 -0.63 -4.30 -7.64
N GLY A 116 -1.61 -4.19 -6.75
CA GLY A 116 -1.72 -3.08 -5.80
C GLY A 116 -0.45 -2.82 -4.98
N GLY A 117 0.39 -3.85 -4.76
CA GLY A 117 1.69 -3.67 -4.11
C GLY A 117 2.68 -2.86 -4.93
N LEU A 118 2.71 -3.07 -6.25
CA LEU A 118 3.50 -2.22 -7.13
C LEU A 118 2.87 -0.83 -7.26
N GLU A 119 1.55 -0.71 -7.26
CA GLU A 119 0.86 0.58 -7.31
C GLU A 119 1.19 1.44 -6.07
N ILE A 120 1.27 0.85 -4.86
CA ILE A 120 1.78 1.53 -3.67
C ILE A 120 3.21 2.05 -3.89
N ALA A 121 4.08 1.20 -4.43
CA ALA A 121 5.46 1.58 -4.70
C ALA A 121 5.58 2.67 -5.78
N LEU A 122 4.71 2.65 -6.80
CA LEU A 122 4.66 3.68 -7.85
C LEU A 122 4.18 5.04 -7.33
N ALA A 123 3.30 5.05 -6.33
CA ALA A 123 2.87 6.28 -5.65
C ALA A 123 3.97 6.92 -4.78
N CYS A 124 5.06 6.19 -4.51
CA CYS A 124 6.22 6.74 -3.82
C CYS A 124 7.14 7.48 -4.80
N HIS A 125 7.84 8.52 -4.34
CA HIS A 125 8.75 9.32 -5.16
C HIS A 125 9.98 8.52 -5.62
N HIS A 126 10.44 7.57 -4.79
CA HIS A 126 11.58 6.71 -5.10
C HIS A 126 11.33 5.27 -4.65
N ARG A 127 11.96 4.32 -5.32
CA ARG A 127 11.88 2.88 -5.05
C ARG A 127 13.27 2.29 -4.94
N ILE A 128 13.51 1.56 -3.86
CA ILE A 128 14.72 0.76 -3.67
C ILE A 128 14.25 -0.68 -3.59
N ALA A 129 14.69 -1.52 -4.50
CA ALA A 129 14.32 -2.93 -4.54
C ALA A 129 15.52 -3.81 -4.17
N ALA A 130 15.30 -4.76 -3.27
CA ALA A 130 16.28 -5.76 -2.93
C ALA A 130 16.45 -6.77 -4.07
N ASP A 131 17.67 -7.06 -4.46
CA ASP A 131 18.00 -8.15 -5.40
C ASP A 131 18.06 -9.46 -4.62
N VAL A 132 16.88 -10.05 -4.38
CA VAL A 132 16.74 -11.31 -3.66
C VAL A 132 15.95 -12.33 -4.48
N LYS A 133 16.17 -13.61 -4.21
CA LYS A 133 15.39 -14.68 -4.85
C LYS A 133 13.88 -14.50 -4.57
N GLY A 134 13.09 -14.43 -5.65
CA GLY A 134 11.63 -14.22 -5.55
C GLY A 134 11.22 -12.74 -5.57
N SER A 135 12.17 -11.80 -5.73
CA SER A 135 11.84 -10.41 -6.03
C SER A 135 11.19 -10.33 -7.41
N GLN A 136 9.92 -9.92 -7.44
CA GLN A 136 9.11 -9.76 -8.64
C GLN A 136 8.32 -8.46 -8.54
N LEU A 137 8.46 -7.62 -9.54
CA LEU A 137 7.75 -6.35 -9.63
C LEU A 137 6.87 -6.37 -10.87
N GLY A 138 5.56 -6.23 -10.72
CA GLY A 138 4.67 -6.31 -11.87
C GLY A 138 3.21 -6.00 -11.55
N LEU A 139 2.46 -5.76 -12.63
CA LEU A 139 1.01 -5.56 -12.62
C LEU A 139 0.35 -6.73 -13.37
N PRO A 140 0.12 -7.89 -12.69
CA PRO A 140 -0.37 -9.11 -13.33
C PRO A 140 -1.89 -9.13 -13.54
N GLU A 141 -2.61 -8.03 -13.32
CA GLU A 141 -4.06 -7.93 -13.32
C GLU A 141 -4.68 -8.47 -14.62
N VAL A 142 -4.01 -8.27 -15.76
CA VAL A 142 -4.50 -8.77 -17.06
C VAL A 142 -4.62 -10.30 -17.10
N THR A 143 -3.82 -11.03 -16.33
CA THR A 143 -3.91 -12.49 -16.24
C THR A 143 -5.18 -12.97 -15.52
N LEU A 144 -5.83 -12.06 -14.79
CA LEU A 144 -7.10 -12.29 -14.08
C LEU A 144 -8.28 -11.65 -14.80
N GLY A 145 -8.08 -11.09 -16.00
CA GLY A 145 -9.11 -10.33 -16.71
C GLY A 145 -9.45 -8.98 -16.08
N LEU A 146 -8.53 -8.42 -15.30
CA LEU A 146 -8.68 -7.14 -14.59
C LEU A 146 -7.74 -6.08 -15.16
N LEU A 147 -7.92 -4.85 -14.70
CA LEU A 147 -7.00 -3.73 -14.91
C LEU A 147 -6.35 -3.34 -13.58
N PRO A 148 -5.11 -2.78 -13.58
CA PRO A 148 -4.56 -2.10 -12.42
C PRO A 148 -5.50 -0.97 -11.99
N GLY A 149 -6.09 -1.07 -10.82
CA GLY A 149 -7.18 -0.18 -10.39
C GLY A 149 -6.81 0.79 -9.27
N GLY A 150 -5.67 0.58 -8.59
CA GLY A 150 -5.25 1.40 -7.46
C GLY A 150 -4.54 2.70 -7.85
N GLY A 151 -4.26 2.95 -9.12
CA GLY A 151 -3.64 4.19 -9.60
C GLY A 151 -2.28 4.00 -10.28
N GLY A 152 -1.87 2.76 -10.51
CA GLY A 152 -0.61 2.40 -11.19
C GLY A 152 -0.62 2.54 -12.70
#